data_5ab89ba32efde3edc12cceb257c56b8c
#
_entry.id   5ab89ba32efde3edc12cceb257c56b8c
#
_cell.length_a   1.000
_cell.length_b   1.000
_cell.length_c   1.000
_cell.angle_alpha   90.00
_cell.angle_beta   90.00
_cell.angle_gamma   90.00
#
_symmetry.space_group_name_H-M   'P 1'
#
loop_
_entity.id
_entity.type
_entity.pdbx_description
1 polymer ?
#
loop_
_entity_poly.entity_id
_entity_poly.type
_entity_poly.pdbx_seq_one_letter_code
_entity_poly.pdbx_strand_id
1 'polypeptide(L)'
;MTRHLVVMLKEPVAGRVKTRLGQGIGMTLAAWWFRHQTRKLLRRVDDPRWRLWLAVSPDRAGMTSRIWPIHLPRIPQGRGDLGDRMGRIFRSMPRGPVCIIGGDIPDVRPTDIERAFRMLGDHDAVFGPATDGGYWLVGMKRVSAVPLGIFEGVRWSSEHALRDSVTTLGSQSVGYCDQLADVDSLEDLRAFEQRTRRAPVR
;
A
#
# COMPACT_ATOMS: atom_id res chain seq x y z
N MET A 1 -12.80 -11.50 14.53
CA MET A 1 -11.36 -11.18 14.57
C MET A 1 -11.15 -9.74 14.11
N THR A 2 -10.20 -9.02 14.72
CA THR A 2 -9.88 -7.64 14.32
C THR A 2 -9.19 -7.63 12.95
N ARG A 3 -9.67 -6.80 12.04
CA ARG A 3 -9.05 -6.52 10.73
C ARG A 3 -7.96 -5.48 10.91
N HIS A 4 -6.84 -5.61 10.18
CA HIS A 4 -5.73 -4.68 10.24
C HIS A 4 -5.40 -4.15 8.85
N LEU A 5 -5.51 -2.85 8.64
CA LEU A 5 -5.04 -2.16 7.43
C LEU A 5 -3.69 -1.52 7.72
N VAL A 6 -2.69 -1.82 6.91
CA VAL A 6 -1.35 -1.25 7.02
C VAL A 6 -1.08 -0.40 5.78
N VAL A 7 -0.74 0.86 5.98
CA VAL A 7 -0.30 1.75 4.90
C VAL A 7 1.22 1.87 4.94
N MET A 8 1.89 1.42 3.88
CA MET A 8 3.34 1.56 3.73
C MET A 8 3.70 2.96 3.26
N LEU A 9 4.51 3.65 4.06
CA LEU A 9 4.86 5.05 3.85
C LEU A 9 6.37 5.29 3.87
N LYS A 10 6.82 6.19 2.99
CA LYS A 10 8.16 6.78 3.10
C LYS A 10 8.04 8.20 3.63
N GLU A 11 9.05 8.64 4.39
CA GLU A 11 9.17 10.04 4.78
C GLU A 11 9.24 10.92 3.52
N PRO A 12 8.37 11.95 3.38
CA PRO A 12 8.26 12.74 2.14
C PRO A 12 9.39 13.77 2.02
N VAL A 13 10.58 13.27 1.75
CA VAL A 13 11.79 14.08 1.53
C VAL A 13 12.01 14.26 0.03
N ALA A 14 12.25 15.51 -0.40
CA ALA A 14 12.57 15.85 -1.78
C ALA A 14 13.74 15.00 -2.33
N GLY A 15 13.59 14.44 -3.52
CA GLY A 15 14.56 13.53 -4.14
C GLY A 15 14.58 12.09 -3.57
N ARG A 16 13.76 11.78 -2.57
CA ARG A 16 13.66 10.42 -1.98
C ARG A 16 12.30 9.76 -2.20
N VAL A 17 11.29 10.52 -2.58
CA VAL A 17 9.95 10.03 -2.92
C VAL A 17 9.51 10.60 -4.26
N LYS A 18 8.77 9.82 -5.04
CA LYS A 18 8.19 10.24 -6.33
C LYS A 18 9.21 10.93 -7.25
N THR A 19 10.37 10.32 -7.38
CA THR A 19 11.48 10.91 -8.17
C THR A 19 11.16 11.00 -9.66
N ARG A 20 10.40 10.05 -10.23
CA ARG A 20 9.91 10.14 -11.62
C ARG A 20 8.96 11.33 -11.81
N LEU A 21 8.00 11.51 -10.91
CA LEU A 21 7.15 12.68 -10.90
C LEU A 21 7.99 13.96 -10.73
N GLY A 22 8.98 13.90 -9.85
CA GLY A 22 9.92 15.02 -9.58
C GLY A 22 10.73 15.46 -10.79
N GLN A 23 10.99 14.56 -11.76
CA GLN A 23 11.61 14.95 -13.04
C GLN A 23 10.71 15.88 -13.86
N GLY A 24 9.38 15.73 -13.74
CA GLY A 24 8.41 16.54 -14.48
C GLY A 24 8.00 17.84 -13.77
N ILE A 25 7.88 17.84 -12.43
CA ILE A 25 7.37 18.99 -11.67
C ILE A 25 8.32 19.56 -10.63
N GLY A 26 9.52 19.00 -10.51
CA GLY A 26 10.50 19.35 -9.48
C GLY A 26 10.35 18.49 -8.21
N MET A 27 11.50 18.14 -7.60
CA MET A 27 11.57 17.19 -6.47
C MET A 27 10.82 17.70 -5.23
N THR A 28 10.85 19.00 -4.99
CA THR A 28 10.15 19.62 -3.84
C THR A 28 8.63 19.52 -4.00
N LEU A 29 8.11 19.85 -5.18
CA LEU A 29 6.67 19.76 -5.46
C LEU A 29 6.19 18.32 -5.44
N ALA A 30 6.96 17.37 -5.96
CA ALA A 30 6.63 15.95 -5.92
C ALA A 30 6.54 15.41 -4.47
N ALA A 31 7.49 15.79 -3.61
CA ALA A 31 7.45 15.42 -2.20
C ALA A 31 6.26 16.08 -1.46
N TRP A 32 5.97 17.35 -1.76
CA TRP A 32 4.81 18.06 -1.22
C TRP A 32 3.49 17.41 -1.67
N TRP A 33 3.36 17.09 -2.96
CA TRP A 33 2.21 16.40 -3.53
C TRP A 33 2.01 15.04 -2.83
N PHE A 34 3.05 14.21 -2.75
CA PHE A 34 3.01 12.91 -2.07
C PHE A 34 2.54 13.05 -0.62
N ARG A 35 3.11 13.99 0.14
CA ARG A 35 2.69 14.26 1.52
C ARG A 35 1.19 14.58 1.62
N HIS A 36 0.68 15.42 0.71
CA HIS A 36 -0.71 15.84 0.73
C HIS A 36 -1.67 14.71 0.34
N GLN A 37 -1.34 13.95 -0.70
CA GLN A 37 -2.16 12.83 -1.13
C GLN A 37 -2.17 11.72 -0.08
N THR A 38 -1.03 11.38 0.50
CA THR A 38 -0.95 10.41 1.60
C THR A 38 -1.80 10.85 2.79
N ARG A 39 -1.75 12.13 3.20
CA ARG A 39 -2.59 12.61 4.30
C ARG A 39 -4.08 12.54 3.99
N LYS A 40 -4.48 12.81 2.74
CA LYS A 40 -5.88 12.63 2.28
C LYS A 40 -6.28 11.15 2.31
N LEU A 41 -5.40 10.26 1.81
CA LEU A 41 -5.61 8.82 1.87
C LEU A 41 -5.82 8.36 3.32
N LEU A 42 -4.90 8.68 4.23
CA LEU A 42 -4.99 8.27 5.63
C LEU A 42 -6.31 8.69 6.29
N ARG A 43 -6.75 9.93 6.08
CA ARG A 43 -8.06 10.41 6.60
C ARG A 43 -9.24 9.62 6.03
N ARG A 44 -9.14 9.21 4.76
CA ARG A 44 -10.20 8.50 4.05
C ARG A 44 -10.32 7.04 4.49
N VAL A 45 -9.16 6.38 4.73
CA VAL A 45 -9.12 4.97 5.11
C VAL A 45 -9.06 4.74 6.62
N ASP A 46 -9.08 5.79 7.42
CA ASP A 46 -9.22 5.69 8.88
C ASP A 46 -10.70 5.44 9.20
N ASP A 47 -11.04 4.17 9.40
CA ASP A 47 -12.43 3.69 9.45
C ASP A 47 -12.56 2.65 10.59
N PRO A 48 -13.64 2.68 11.39
CA PRO A 48 -13.82 1.79 12.54
C PRO A 48 -13.94 0.30 12.20
N ARG A 49 -14.13 -0.05 10.94
CA ARG A 49 -14.22 -1.45 10.48
C ARG A 49 -12.89 -2.21 10.55
N TRP A 50 -11.77 -1.50 10.70
CA TRP A 50 -10.42 -2.05 10.86
C TRP A 50 -9.54 -1.15 11.71
N ARG A 51 -8.44 -1.69 12.20
CA ARG A 51 -7.40 -0.90 12.85
C ARG A 51 -6.37 -0.46 11.81
N LEU A 52 -6.21 0.84 11.66
CA LEU A 52 -5.23 1.43 10.74
C LEU A 52 -3.85 1.50 11.40
N TRP A 53 -2.82 1.12 10.65
CA TRP A 53 -1.41 1.14 11.02
C TRP A 53 -0.57 1.82 9.96
N LEU A 54 0.53 2.45 10.36
CA LEU A 54 1.49 3.04 9.45
C LEU A 54 2.80 2.23 9.49
N ALA A 55 3.16 1.59 8.37
CA ALA A 55 4.49 1.00 8.22
C ALA A 55 5.42 2.04 7.60
N VAL A 56 6.37 2.55 8.37
CA VAL A 56 7.13 3.76 8.01
C VAL A 56 8.57 3.46 7.61
N SER A 57 9.12 4.25 6.69
CA SER A 57 10.52 4.17 6.24
C SER A 57 11.05 5.59 5.91
N PRO A 58 12.32 5.92 6.22
CA PRO A 58 13.26 5.14 7.03
C PRO A 58 12.76 4.96 8.46
N ASP A 59 13.06 3.83 9.09
CA ASP A 59 12.47 3.43 10.37
C ASP A 59 12.58 4.53 11.44
N ARG A 60 13.79 5.00 11.74
CA ARG A 60 14.01 6.00 12.77
C ARG A 60 13.27 7.32 12.50
N ALA A 61 13.39 7.85 11.28
CA ALA A 61 12.74 9.10 10.90
C ALA A 61 11.21 8.96 10.88
N GLY A 62 10.69 7.88 10.30
CA GLY A 62 9.26 7.65 10.20
C GLY A 62 8.58 7.41 11.55
N MET A 63 9.24 6.71 12.49
CA MET A 63 8.71 6.47 13.83
C MET A 63 8.54 7.76 14.64
N THR A 64 9.42 8.77 14.46
CA THR A 64 9.38 10.05 15.17
C THR A 64 8.79 11.20 14.34
N SER A 65 8.38 10.95 13.11
CA SER A 65 7.87 11.96 12.19
C SER A 65 6.65 12.69 12.74
N ARG A 66 6.64 14.01 12.61
CA ARG A 66 5.49 14.87 12.92
C ARG A 66 4.55 15.07 11.72
N ILE A 67 4.88 14.47 10.57
CA ILE A 67 4.10 14.59 9.34
C ILE A 67 2.84 13.73 9.43
N TRP A 68 2.97 12.54 10.01
CA TRP A 68 1.89 11.57 10.11
C TRP A 68 1.04 11.76 11.37
N PRO A 69 -0.25 11.41 11.33
CA PRO A 69 -1.14 11.53 12.49
C PRO A 69 -0.59 10.81 13.72
N ILE A 70 -0.55 11.48 14.87
CA ILE A 70 0.07 10.96 16.10
C ILE A 70 -0.74 9.80 16.72
N HIS A 71 -2.05 9.78 16.51
CA HIS A 71 -2.95 8.76 17.03
C HIS A 71 -2.84 7.42 16.31
N LEU A 72 -2.27 7.38 15.10
CA LEU A 72 -2.11 6.16 14.34
C LEU A 72 -0.86 5.39 14.81
N PRO A 73 -1.00 4.11 15.18
CA PRO A 73 0.13 3.27 15.56
C PRO A 73 1.10 3.09 14.39
N ARG A 74 2.39 3.07 14.69
CA ARG A 74 3.46 2.96 13.71
C ARG A 74 4.28 1.72 13.94
N ILE A 75 4.75 1.12 12.85
CA ILE A 75 5.71 0.03 12.85
C ILE A 75 6.83 0.35 11.85
N PRO A 76 8.08 -0.06 12.12
CA PRO A 76 9.15 0.08 11.15
C PRO A 76 8.98 -0.92 10.01
N GLN A 77 9.34 -0.53 8.78
CA GLN A 77 9.38 -1.47 7.65
C GLN A 77 10.57 -2.42 7.75
N GLY A 78 11.67 -1.99 8.36
CA GLY A 78 12.91 -2.73 8.45
C GLY A 78 13.74 -2.67 7.16
N ARG A 79 14.78 -3.49 7.10
CA ARG A 79 15.71 -3.60 5.98
C ARG A 79 15.22 -4.64 4.97
N GLY A 80 15.90 -4.70 3.82
CA GLY A 80 15.60 -5.63 2.73
C GLY A 80 14.79 -4.98 1.61
N ASP A 81 14.38 -5.78 0.65
CA ASP A 81 13.53 -5.36 -0.46
C ASP A 81 12.06 -5.17 -0.04
N LEU A 82 11.18 -4.95 -1.00
CA LEU A 82 9.76 -4.74 -0.73
C LEU A 82 9.11 -6.01 -0.16
N GLY A 83 9.48 -7.18 -0.65
CA GLY A 83 8.98 -8.48 -0.18
C GLY A 83 9.39 -8.77 1.26
N ASP A 84 10.67 -8.56 1.61
CA ASP A 84 11.16 -8.70 2.97
C ASP A 84 10.35 -7.85 3.96
N ARG A 85 10.08 -6.60 3.56
CA ARG A 85 9.33 -5.65 4.39
C ARG A 85 7.87 -6.06 4.56
N MET A 86 7.18 -6.43 3.49
CA MET A 86 5.79 -6.90 3.56
C MET A 86 5.68 -8.21 4.34
N GLY A 87 6.56 -9.17 4.08
CA GLY A 87 6.60 -10.43 4.83
C GLY A 87 6.83 -10.21 6.33
N ARG A 88 7.71 -9.28 6.70
CA ARG A 88 7.92 -8.88 8.11
C ARG A 88 6.67 -8.26 8.71
N ILE A 89 6.01 -7.34 8.00
CA ILE A 89 4.75 -6.73 8.44
C ILE A 89 3.71 -7.82 8.69
N PHE A 90 3.46 -8.71 7.73
CA PHE A 90 2.50 -9.79 7.91
C PHE A 90 2.79 -10.65 9.14
N ARG A 91 4.05 -10.96 9.42
CA ARG A 91 4.45 -11.78 10.59
C ARG A 91 4.34 -11.02 11.92
N SER A 92 4.57 -9.70 11.93
CA SER A 92 4.59 -8.89 13.15
C SER A 92 3.23 -8.37 13.60
N MET A 93 2.23 -8.34 12.72
CA MET A 93 0.91 -7.82 13.04
C MET A 93 0.16 -8.72 14.05
N PRO A 94 -0.72 -8.17 14.89
CA PRO A 94 -1.60 -8.94 15.77
C PRO A 94 -2.46 -9.95 14.98
N ARG A 95 -3.05 -10.92 15.67
CA ARG A 95 -3.91 -11.94 15.05
C ARG A 95 -5.09 -11.31 14.30
N GLY A 96 -5.40 -11.85 13.13
CA GLY A 96 -6.49 -11.44 12.26
C GLY A 96 -6.05 -11.18 10.82
N PRO A 97 -6.97 -10.96 9.91
CA PRO A 97 -6.66 -10.64 8.53
C PRO A 97 -5.95 -9.28 8.44
N VAL A 98 -4.96 -9.23 7.56
CA VAL A 98 -4.14 -8.03 7.32
C VAL A 98 -4.20 -7.69 5.84
N CYS A 99 -4.47 -6.41 5.53
CA CYS A 99 -4.26 -5.84 4.20
C CYS A 99 -3.15 -4.79 4.28
N ILE A 100 -2.23 -4.82 3.32
CA ILE A 100 -1.16 -3.84 3.15
C ILE A 100 -1.45 -3.06 1.87
N ILE A 101 -1.36 -1.73 1.91
CA ILE A 101 -1.50 -0.85 0.74
C ILE A 101 -0.33 0.13 0.66
N GLY A 102 -0.06 0.62 -0.57
CA GLY A 102 0.83 1.76 -0.79
C GLY A 102 0.20 3.08 -0.33
N GLY A 103 1.03 4.06 0.01
CA GLY A 103 0.59 5.42 0.39
C GLY A 103 0.37 6.37 -0.79
N ASP A 104 0.50 5.89 -2.01
CA ASP A 104 0.55 6.67 -3.26
C ASP A 104 -0.57 6.37 -4.25
N ILE A 105 -1.61 5.68 -3.80
CA ILE A 105 -2.79 5.34 -4.59
C ILE A 105 -3.93 6.32 -4.21
N PRO A 106 -4.08 7.44 -4.90
CA PRO A 106 -5.00 8.50 -4.48
C PRO A 106 -6.47 8.13 -4.59
N ASP A 107 -6.83 7.13 -5.39
CA ASP A 107 -8.22 6.74 -5.67
C ASP A 107 -8.77 5.67 -4.70
N VAL A 108 -7.95 5.07 -3.81
CA VAL A 108 -8.39 4.06 -2.83
C VAL A 108 -9.51 4.59 -1.94
N ARG A 109 -10.60 3.83 -1.82
CA ARG A 109 -11.78 4.14 -1.01
C ARG A 109 -11.95 3.11 0.11
N PRO A 110 -12.67 3.44 1.19
CA PRO A 110 -13.01 2.46 2.24
C PRO A 110 -13.75 1.23 1.72
N THR A 111 -14.55 1.39 0.67
CA THR A 111 -15.28 0.29 0.01
C THR A 111 -14.35 -0.72 -0.66
N ASP A 112 -13.21 -0.27 -1.19
CA ASP A 112 -12.23 -1.15 -1.85
C ASP A 112 -11.50 -1.99 -0.79
N ILE A 113 -11.14 -1.37 0.33
CA ILE A 113 -10.53 -2.06 1.48
C ILE A 113 -11.51 -3.05 2.11
N GLU A 114 -12.78 -2.67 2.27
CA GLU A 114 -13.80 -3.57 2.79
C GLU A 114 -14.02 -4.78 1.89
N ARG A 115 -14.03 -4.57 0.56
CA ARG A 115 -14.11 -5.67 -0.42
C ARG A 115 -12.95 -6.63 -0.25
N ALA A 116 -11.71 -6.13 -0.13
CA ALA A 116 -10.55 -6.97 0.10
C ALA A 116 -10.68 -7.80 1.38
N PHE A 117 -11.09 -7.19 2.50
CA PHE A 117 -11.34 -7.94 3.74
C PHE A 117 -12.48 -8.95 3.64
N ARG A 118 -13.51 -8.68 2.84
CA ARG A 118 -14.61 -9.63 2.61
C ARG A 118 -14.11 -10.84 1.81
N MET A 119 -13.33 -10.60 0.76
CA MET A 119 -12.74 -11.67 -0.06
C MET A 119 -11.78 -12.56 0.73
N LEU A 120 -11.10 -12.04 1.77
CA LEU A 120 -10.33 -12.86 2.72
C LEU A 120 -11.20 -13.80 3.57
N GLY A 121 -12.52 -13.72 3.50
CA GLY A 121 -13.43 -14.75 4.02
C GLY A 121 -13.29 -16.07 3.25
N ASP A 122 -13.19 -15.97 1.92
CA ASP A 122 -13.23 -17.09 0.99
C ASP A 122 -11.83 -17.47 0.43
N HIS A 123 -10.87 -16.55 0.49
CA HIS A 123 -9.50 -16.72 -0.02
C HIS A 123 -8.46 -16.62 1.08
N ASP A 124 -7.31 -17.27 0.89
CA ASP A 124 -6.15 -17.18 1.80
C ASP A 124 -5.39 -15.87 1.63
N ALA A 125 -5.33 -15.39 0.39
CA ALA A 125 -4.74 -14.10 0.03
C ALA A 125 -5.59 -13.35 -1.00
N VAL A 126 -5.46 -12.02 -1.02
CA VAL A 126 -6.08 -11.15 -2.02
C VAL A 126 -5.08 -10.13 -2.53
N PHE A 127 -5.18 -9.81 -3.83
CA PHE A 127 -4.39 -8.74 -4.44
C PHE A 127 -5.32 -7.71 -5.09
N GLY A 128 -4.92 -6.45 -5.03
CA GLY A 128 -5.47 -5.37 -5.84
C GLY A 128 -4.46 -5.04 -6.94
N PRO A 129 -4.67 -5.47 -8.19
CA PRO A 129 -3.74 -5.23 -9.28
C PRO A 129 -3.51 -3.73 -9.52
N ALA A 130 -2.29 -3.37 -9.91
CA ALA A 130 -1.97 -2.05 -10.44
C ALA A 130 -1.79 -2.10 -11.96
N THR A 131 -1.81 -0.94 -12.60
CA THR A 131 -1.73 -0.85 -14.08
C THR A 131 -0.35 -1.16 -14.64
N ASP A 132 0.68 -1.12 -13.79
CA ASP A 132 2.09 -1.36 -14.14
C ASP A 132 2.54 -2.83 -14.00
N GLY A 133 1.60 -3.75 -13.71
CA GLY A 133 1.88 -5.16 -13.44
C GLY A 133 2.28 -5.48 -12.00
N GLY A 134 2.29 -4.46 -11.13
CA GLY A 134 2.38 -4.60 -9.68
C GLY A 134 1.01 -4.72 -9.02
N TYR A 135 0.93 -4.30 -7.76
CA TYR A 135 -0.31 -4.27 -7.00
C TYR A 135 -0.33 -3.13 -5.99
N TRP A 136 -1.51 -2.53 -5.83
CA TRP A 136 -1.75 -1.47 -4.85
C TRP A 136 -2.15 -2.02 -3.48
N LEU A 137 -2.63 -3.28 -3.43
CA LEU A 137 -3.05 -3.97 -2.21
C LEU A 137 -2.58 -5.42 -2.25
N VAL A 138 -2.12 -5.91 -1.11
CA VAL A 138 -2.00 -7.34 -0.81
C VAL A 138 -2.59 -7.62 0.57
N GLY A 139 -3.45 -8.64 0.66
CA GLY A 139 -4.08 -9.07 1.90
C GLY A 139 -3.83 -10.55 2.18
N MET A 140 -3.78 -10.91 3.46
CA MET A 140 -3.71 -12.32 3.92
C MET A 140 -4.71 -12.57 5.05
N LYS A 141 -5.38 -13.72 4.98
CA LYS A 141 -6.34 -14.21 6.00
C LYS A 141 -5.65 -14.50 7.33
N ARG A 142 -4.44 -15.04 7.30
CA ARG A 142 -3.57 -15.32 8.47
C ARG A 142 -4.22 -16.23 9.52
N VAL A 143 -4.91 -17.26 9.07
CA VAL A 143 -5.40 -18.34 9.94
C VAL A 143 -4.31 -19.35 10.28
N SER A 144 -3.25 -19.40 9.48
CA SER A 144 -2.01 -20.15 9.67
C SER A 144 -0.79 -19.24 9.71
N ALA A 145 0.37 -19.82 9.97
CA ALA A 145 1.64 -19.07 9.94
C ALA A 145 1.92 -18.54 8.52
N VAL A 146 2.40 -17.30 8.45
CA VAL A 146 2.85 -16.69 7.19
C VAL A 146 4.11 -17.41 6.71
N PRO A 147 4.15 -17.94 5.46
CA PRO A 147 5.32 -18.64 4.95
C PRO A 147 6.60 -17.80 5.05
N LEU A 148 7.73 -18.42 5.39
CA LEU A 148 9.01 -17.72 5.50
C LEU A 148 9.47 -17.19 4.13
N GLY A 149 9.28 -17.95 3.07
CA GLY A 149 9.66 -17.59 1.69
C GLY A 149 8.62 -16.74 0.94
N ILE A 150 7.61 -16.19 1.64
CA ILE A 150 6.64 -15.31 0.97
C ILE A 150 7.36 -14.11 0.35
N PHE A 151 7.06 -13.82 -0.92
CA PHE A 151 7.66 -12.78 -1.76
C PHE A 151 9.15 -12.99 -2.10
N GLU A 152 9.73 -14.16 -1.84
CA GLU A 152 11.11 -14.46 -2.21
C GLU A 152 11.25 -14.56 -3.74
N GLY A 153 12.31 -13.94 -4.31
CA GLY A 153 12.60 -13.99 -5.73
C GLY A 153 11.67 -13.16 -6.62
N VAL A 154 10.81 -12.32 -6.05
CA VAL A 154 9.91 -11.45 -6.82
C VAL A 154 10.71 -10.36 -7.55
N ARG A 155 10.46 -10.20 -8.84
CA ARG A 155 11.05 -9.13 -9.68
C ARG A 155 10.30 -7.83 -9.45
N TRP A 156 10.70 -7.12 -8.40
CA TRP A 156 10.10 -5.83 -8.04
C TRP A 156 10.30 -4.77 -9.12
N SER A 157 9.38 -3.79 -9.17
CA SER A 157 9.38 -2.68 -10.15
C SER A 157 9.35 -3.16 -11.60
N SER A 158 8.68 -4.27 -11.86
CA SER A 158 8.47 -4.84 -13.19
C SER A 158 7.01 -5.27 -13.37
N GLU A 159 6.60 -5.49 -14.62
CA GLU A 159 5.30 -6.04 -15.00
C GLU A 159 5.03 -7.45 -14.45
N HIS A 160 6.04 -8.10 -13.87
CA HIS A 160 5.96 -9.46 -13.34
C HIS A 160 5.68 -9.51 -11.83
N ALA A 161 5.71 -8.37 -11.13
CA ALA A 161 5.69 -8.34 -9.67
C ALA A 161 4.45 -9.03 -9.06
N LEU A 162 3.26 -8.81 -9.61
CA LEU A 162 2.04 -9.47 -9.17
C LEU A 162 2.11 -10.98 -9.38
N ARG A 163 2.46 -11.42 -10.60
CA ARG A 163 2.53 -12.85 -10.94
C ARG A 163 3.55 -13.59 -10.08
N ASP A 164 4.74 -13.01 -9.92
CA ASP A 164 5.80 -13.61 -9.11
C ASP A 164 5.38 -13.70 -7.64
N SER A 165 4.73 -12.66 -7.10
CA SER A 165 4.20 -12.66 -5.73
C SER A 165 3.16 -13.74 -5.51
N VAL A 166 2.22 -13.91 -6.44
CA VAL A 166 1.22 -14.99 -6.39
C VAL A 166 1.88 -16.36 -6.41
N THR A 167 2.93 -16.55 -7.22
CA THR A 167 3.66 -17.82 -7.29
C THR A 167 4.26 -18.21 -5.93
N THR A 168 4.70 -17.24 -5.11
CA THR A 168 5.26 -17.53 -3.77
C THR A 168 4.25 -18.06 -2.77
N LEU A 169 2.94 -17.95 -3.06
CA LEU A 169 1.87 -18.45 -2.20
C LEU A 169 1.58 -19.96 -2.38
N GLY A 170 2.16 -20.58 -3.42
CA GLY A 170 1.99 -22.00 -3.69
C GLY A 170 0.52 -22.39 -3.95
N SER A 171 -0.03 -23.29 -3.14
CA SER A 171 -1.40 -23.80 -3.28
C SER A 171 -2.46 -22.94 -2.57
N GLN A 172 -2.11 -21.80 -2.00
CA GLN A 172 -3.07 -20.92 -1.34
C GLN A 172 -4.05 -20.32 -2.36
N SER A 173 -5.33 -20.19 -1.95
CA SER A 173 -6.36 -19.58 -2.79
C SER A 173 -6.18 -18.07 -2.84
N VAL A 174 -6.22 -17.51 -4.07
CA VAL A 174 -5.98 -16.08 -4.30
C VAL A 174 -7.19 -15.43 -4.95
N GLY A 175 -7.68 -14.34 -4.35
CA GLY A 175 -8.70 -13.47 -4.90
C GLY A 175 -8.10 -12.17 -5.45
N TYR A 176 -8.82 -11.51 -6.37
CA TYR A 176 -8.39 -10.25 -6.98
C TYR A 176 -9.45 -9.17 -6.80
N CYS A 177 -9.04 -8.03 -6.24
CA CYS A 177 -9.84 -6.81 -6.17
C CYS A 177 -9.79 -6.02 -7.49
N ASP A 178 -10.51 -4.91 -7.54
CA ASP A 178 -10.48 -4.01 -8.69
C ASP A 178 -9.08 -3.44 -8.90
N GLN A 179 -8.73 -3.19 -10.17
CA GLN A 179 -7.48 -2.58 -10.55
C GLN A 179 -7.51 -1.07 -10.25
N LEU A 180 -6.47 -0.55 -9.61
CA LEU A 180 -6.27 0.87 -9.39
C LEU A 180 -4.90 1.31 -9.92
N ALA A 181 -4.79 2.61 -10.23
CA ALA A 181 -3.55 3.22 -10.68
C ALA A 181 -2.90 4.03 -9.55
N ASP A 182 -1.59 3.94 -9.44
CA ASP A 182 -0.79 4.89 -8.68
C ASP A 182 -0.49 6.15 -9.51
N VAL A 183 0.16 7.12 -8.89
CA VAL A 183 0.64 8.33 -9.57
C VAL A 183 2.15 8.39 -9.37
N ASP A 184 2.91 7.97 -10.38
CA ASP A 184 4.38 7.89 -10.31
C ASP A 184 5.09 8.84 -11.29
N SER A 185 4.41 9.26 -12.32
CA SER A 185 4.91 10.16 -13.37
C SER A 185 4.06 11.42 -13.53
N LEU A 186 4.54 12.37 -14.36
CA LEU A 186 3.75 13.54 -14.75
C LEU A 186 2.50 13.16 -15.56
N GLU A 187 2.59 12.11 -16.35
CA GLU A 187 1.47 11.60 -17.14
C GLU A 187 0.37 11.06 -16.22
N ASP A 188 0.75 10.24 -15.23
CA ASP A 188 -0.19 9.72 -14.23
C ASP A 188 -0.87 10.85 -13.45
N LEU A 189 -0.10 11.89 -13.08
CA LEU A 189 -0.65 13.05 -12.39
C LEU A 189 -1.72 13.75 -13.25
N ARG A 190 -1.43 13.98 -14.52
CA ARG A 190 -2.40 14.60 -15.47
C ARG A 190 -3.65 13.74 -15.63
N ALA A 191 -3.48 12.44 -15.78
CA ALA A 191 -4.59 11.50 -15.88
C ALA A 191 -5.44 11.50 -14.60
N PHE A 192 -4.81 11.52 -13.43
CA PHE A 192 -5.49 11.62 -12.13
C PHE A 192 -6.30 12.93 -12.01
N GLU A 193 -5.71 14.08 -12.37
CA GLU A 193 -6.39 15.37 -12.32
C GLU A 193 -7.60 15.42 -13.27
N GLN A 194 -7.47 14.86 -14.46
CA GLN A 194 -8.59 14.79 -15.43
C GLN A 194 -9.74 13.93 -14.87
N ARG A 195 -9.45 12.77 -14.26
CA ARG A 195 -10.49 11.93 -13.62
C ARG A 195 -11.19 12.67 -12.48
N THR A 196 -10.41 13.37 -11.65
CA THR A 196 -10.95 14.11 -10.50
C THR A 196 -11.84 15.28 -10.92
N ARG A 197 -11.50 15.97 -12.00
CA ARG A 197 -12.32 17.08 -12.55
C ARG A 197 -13.63 16.60 -13.18
N ARG A 198 -13.67 15.37 -13.72
CA ARG A 198 -14.86 14.78 -14.35
C ARG A 198 -15.79 14.10 -13.35
N ALA A 199 -15.32 13.81 -12.15
CA ALA A 199 -16.15 13.24 -11.09
C ALA A 199 -17.17 14.29 -10.63
N PRO A 200 -18.50 14.01 -10.66
CA PRO A 200 -19.49 14.94 -10.15
C PRO A 200 -19.22 15.23 -8.68
N VAL A 201 -19.29 16.50 -8.32
CA VAL A 201 -19.25 16.94 -6.91
C VAL A 201 -20.44 16.30 -6.21
N ARG A 202 -20.18 15.33 -5.32
CA ARG A 202 -21.19 14.71 -4.46
C ARG A 202 -21.23 15.41 -3.12
#